data_7bd3738700d58f307112abfe85119d86
#
_entry.id   7bd3738700d58f307112abfe85119d86
#
_cell.length_a   1.000
_cell.length_b   1.000
_cell.length_c   1.000
_cell.angle_alpha   90.00
_cell.angle_beta   90.00
_cell.angle_gamma   90.00
#
_symmetry.space_group_name_H-M   'P 1'
#
loop_
_entity.id
_entity.type
_entity.pdbx_description
1 polymer ?
#
loop_
_entity_poly.entity_id
_entity_poly.type
_entity_poly.pdbx_seq_one_letter_code
_entity_poly.pdbx_strand_id
1 'polypeptide(L)'
;MVRGAVARSFAPLLLVLAMLAAGRAPAAEWEGALRGSARLLLDTNAPRDYSDRTTRGPERDFAFSLLGAAEGRGSFERAQLVGRYELGARKYVLYQEEDTLVQSGAMEASHALGTSLGIGLEGHAKDRRGGSRSYSDLGTTAFLEYAPDVRLALRVRAGARRFVYRPAPTANFGGPEVGVLGRYRFDRRHSLSVFGDWNARRFGTAPRARPPGTGGSSGLLPGRRQDGALTAGASYTYRGPVALGLTYAFQELSSNSYGETLRRHRVSANAGVRLPWRVTLLAQGSLGLTQYPDGIYLSPEIILVEEDEGQNSLSAKLARPLTDTLDLEASWGIWSTRLPRNALTYTRQVFSVGFTWRY
;
A
#
# COMPACT_ATOMS: atom_id res chain seq x y z
N MET A 1 -3.66 -25.77 18.42
CA MET A 1 -2.45 -25.19 17.76
C MET A 1 -2.53 -23.68 17.47
N VAL A 2 -3.06 -22.87 18.38
CA VAL A 2 -3.28 -21.42 18.15
C VAL A 2 -2.20 -20.53 18.81
N ARG A 3 -1.42 -21.06 19.76
CA ARG A 3 -0.45 -20.27 20.56
C ARG A 3 0.80 -19.78 19.79
N GLY A 4 1.17 -20.40 18.67
CA GLY A 4 2.39 -20.02 17.93
C GLY A 4 2.24 -18.87 16.93
N ALA A 5 1.02 -18.52 16.52
CA ALA A 5 0.78 -17.50 15.50
C ALA A 5 0.74 -16.08 16.07
N VAL A 6 0.35 -15.92 17.34
CA VAL A 6 0.23 -14.61 18.00
C VAL A 6 1.60 -14.00 18.28
N ALA A 7 2.57 -14.80 18.71
CA ALA A 7 3.92 -14.32 19.04
C ALA A 7 4.70 -13.78 17.83
N ARG A 8 4.46 -14.29 16.62
CA ARG A 8 5.13 -13.84 15.39
C ARG A 8 4.60 -12.51 14.84
N SER A 9 3.38 -12.11 15.24
CA SER A 9 2.73 -10.89 14.76
C SER A 9 3.17 -9.63 15.52
N PHE A 10 3.78 -9.77 16.70
CA PHE A 10 4.21 -8.63 17.53
C PHE A 10 5.70 -8.30 17.40
N ALA A 11 6.46 -9.07 16.63
CA ALA A 11 7.90 -8.81 16.44
C ALA A 11 8.22 -7.38 15.96
N PRO A 12 7.50 -6.80 14.98
CA PRO A 12 7.77 -5.42 14.55
C PRO A 12 7.37 -4.38 15.62
N LEU A 13 6.31 -4.62 16.38
CA LEU A 13 5.95 -3.74 17.51
C LEU A 13 6.99 -3.76 18.61
N LEU A 14 7.49 -4.93 18.97
CA LEU A 14 8.56 -5.10 19.95
C LEU A 14 9.84 -4.43 19.48
N LEU A 15 10.13 -4.44 18.17
CA LEU A 15 11.31 -3.80 17.61
C LEU A 15 11.20 -2.28 17.68
N VAL A 16 10.06 -1.68 17.35
CA VAL A 16 9.81 -0.23 17.48
C VAL A 16 9.82 0.19 18.95
N LEU A 17 9.21 -0.58 19.84
CA LEU A 17 9.27 -0.34 21.29
C LEU A 17 10.68 -0.49 21.84
N ALA A 18 11.47 -1.46 21.35
CA ALA A 18 12.87 -1.62 21.70
C ALA A 18 13.72 -0.45 21.19
N MET A 19 13.45 0.09 20.00
CA MET A 19 14.09 1.31 19.49
C MET A 19 13.75 2.53 20.34
N LEU A 20 12.49 2.69 20.73
CA LEU A 20 12.04 3.78 21.62
C LEU A 20 12.64 3.64 23.03
N ALA A 21 12.86 2.40 23.50
CA ALA A 21 13.49 2.11 24.79
C ALA A 21 15.04 2.23 24.76
N ALA A 22 15.67 2.00 23.60
CA ALA A 22 17.13 2.09 23.42
C ALA A 22 17.66 3.53 23.43
N GLY A 23 16.81 4.54 23.58
CA GLY A 23 17.14 5.97 23.60
C GLY A 23 18.11 6.45 24.70
N ARG A 24 18.91 5.55 25.27
CA ARG A 24 19.94 5.86 26.30
C ARG A 24 21.39 5.66 25.82
N ALA A 25 21.61 5.41 24.53
CA ALA A 25 22.98 5.36 24.01
C ALA A 25 23.53 6.80 23.90
N PRO A 26 24.68 7.12 24.49
CA PRO A 26 25.16 8.50 24.71
C PRO A 26 25.58 9.28 23.46
N ALA A 27 25.33 8.79 22.26
CA ALA A 27 25.68 9.44 20.99
C ALA A 27 24.58 9.39 19.92
N ALA A 28 23.33 9.04 20.28
CA ALA A 28 22.22 8.93 19.34
C ALA A 28 21.16 9.99 19.63
N GLU A 29 20.78 10.76 18.61
CA GLU A 29 19.56 11.56 18.67
C GLU A 29 18.37 10.69 18.28
N TRP A 30 17.38 10.62 19.16
CA TRP A 30 16.16 9.87 18.94
C TRP A 30 14.95 10.80 18.84
N GLU A 31 14.22 10.65 17.76
CA GLU A 31 12.95 11.32 17.53
C GLU A 31 11.84 10.26 17.45
N GLY A 32 10.69 10.54 18.04
CA GLY A 32 9.54 9.65 17.99
C GLY A 32 8.24 10.42 17.86
N ALA A 33 7.27 9.81 17.22
CA ALA A 33 5.92 10.36 17.10
C ALA A 33 4.89 9.23 17.26
N LEU A 34 3.84 9.51 18.01
CA LEU A 34 2.67 8.65 18.17
C LEU A 34 1.45 9.34 17.58
N ARG A 35 0.63 8.58 16.90
CA ARG A 35 -0.63 9.06 16.35
C ARG A 35 -1.72 8.04 16.57
N GLY A 36 -2.89 8.51 16.95
CA GLY A 36 -4.08 7.67 17.04
C GLY A 36 -5.27 8.32 16.38
N SER A 37 -6.21 7.54 15.87
CA SER A 37 -7.49 8.07 15.41
C SER A 37 -8.64 7.11 15.69
N ALA A 38 -9.81 7.70 15.96
CA ALA A 38 -11.06 6.98 16.13
C ALA A 38 -12.11 7.64 15.23
N ARG A 39 -12.83 6.84 14.42
CA ARG A 39 -13.76 7.35 13.41
C ARG A 39 -15.02 6.49 13.33
N LEU A 40 -16.14 7.15 13.07
CA LEU A 40 -17.37 6.52 12.60
C LEU A 40 -17.40 6.63 11.08
N LEU A 41 -17.83 5.56 10.42
CA LEU A 41 -17.90 5.46 8.96
C LEU A 41 -19.31 5.08 8.53
N LEU A 42 -19.73 5.62 7.39
CA LEU A 42 -20.85 5.11 6.59
C LEU A 42 -20.26 4.60 5.28
N ASP A 43 -20.43 3.32 5.01
CA ASP A 43 -19.94 2.62 3.83
C ASP A 43 -21.12 2.21 2.96
N THR A 44 -21.16 2.65 1.71
CA THR A 44 -22.30 2.37 0.80
C THR A 44 -22.20 1.02 0.10
N ASN A 45 -21.11 0.31 0.26
CA ASN A 45 -20.88 -1.03 -0.28
C ASN A 45 -19.97 -1.80 0.67
N ALA A 46 -20.49 -2.12 1.86
CA ALA A 46 -19.73 -2.80 2.91
C ALA A 46 -19.24 -4.19 2.47
N PRO A 47 -20.05 -5.05 1.81
CA PRO A 47 -19.62 -6.35 1.30
C PRO A 47 -18.68 -6.25 0.10
N ARG A 48 -18.53 -5.06 -0.49
CA ARG A 48 -17.66 -4.78 -1.64
C ARG A 48 -18.03 -5.58 -2.89
N ASP A 49 -19.33 -5.73 -3.12
CA ASP A 49 -19.85 -6.48 -4.22
C ASP A 49 -19.78 -5.71 -5.54
N TYR A 50 -19.58 -6.48 -6.60
CA TYR A 50 -19.80 -6.03 -7.96
C TYR A 50 -21.27 -6.19 -8.30
N SER A 51 -21.87 -5.15 -8.86
CA SER A 51 -23.27 -5.19 -9.31
C SER A 51 -23.34 -5.14 -10.83
N ASP A 52 -24.28 -5.89 -11.39
CA ASP A 52 -24.78 -5.69 -12.74
C ASP A 52 -26.15 -4.99 -12.68
N ARG A 53 -26.79 -4.80 -13.84
CA ARG A 53 -28.10 -4.15 -13.92
C ARG A 53 -29.24 -5.01 -13.35
N THR A 54 -28.99 -6.26 -13.02
CA THR A 54 -29.97 -7.26 -12.60
C THR A 54 -29.80 -7.69 -11.16
N THR A 55 -28.63 -7.46 -10.57
CA THR A 55 -28.34 -7.84 -9.18
C THR A 55 -28.76 -6.77 -8.18
N ARG A 56 -29.00 -7.20 -6.95
CA ARG A 56 -29.26 -6.34 -5.80
C ARG A 56 -28.18 -5.27 -5.69
N GLY A 57 -28.60 -4.04 -5.49
CA GLY A 57 -27.65 -2.92 -5.34
C GLY A 57 -26.74 -3.08 -4.13
N PRO A 58 -25.62 -2.33 -4.06
CA PRO A 58 -24.66 -2.40 -2.97
C PRO A 58 -25.33 -2.06 -1.63
N GLU A 59 -24.99 -2.83 -0.61
CA GLU A 59 -25.60 -2.71 0.71
C GLU A 59 -24.77 -1.80 1.62
N ARG A 60 -25.48 -0.92 2.35
CA ARG A 60 -24.87 0.08 3.23
C ARG A 60 -24.65 -0.47 4.62
N ASP A 61 -23.60 -0.04 5.28
CA ASP A 61 -23.37 -0.33 6.69
C ASP A 61 -22.62 0.80 7.40
N PHE A 62 -22.76 0.85 8.70
CA PHE A 62 -21.95 1.66 9.57
C PHE A 62 -20.77 0.85 10.10
N ALA A 63 -19.65 1.53 10.29
CA ALA A 63 -18.49 0.90 10.89
C ALA A 63 -17.80 1.86 11.86
N PHE A 64 -17.13 1.28 12.83
CA PHE A 64 -16.19 1.96 13.72
C PHE A 64 -14.77 1.61 13.29
N SER A 65 -13.87 2.59 13.23
CA SER A 65 -12.47 2.41 12.88
C SER A 65 -11.55 3.04 13.90
N LEU A 66 -10.55 2.27 14.31
CA LEU A 66 -9.43 2.71 15.13
C LEU A 66 -8.14 2.57 14.34
N LEU A 67 -7.26 3.54 14.46
CA LEU A 67 -5.91 3.48 13.90
C LEU A 67 -4.91 4.00 14.95
N GLY A 68 -3.84 3.27 15.16
CA GLY A 68 -2.65 3.70 15.90
C GLY A 68 -1.44 3.67 14.98
N ALA A 69 -0.56 4.65 15.07
CA ALA A 69 0.70 4.68 14.36
C ALA A 69 1.81 5.15 15.30
N ALA A 70 2.99 4.55 15.16
CA ALA A 70 4.22 4.92 15.84
C ALA A 70 5.33 5.06 14.81
N GLU A 71 6.08 6.15 14.88
CA GLU A 71 7.27 6.38 14.08
C GLU A 71 8.44 6.66 15.00
N GLY A 72 9.62 6.15 14.65
CA GLY A 72 10.85 6.38 15.39
C GLY A 72 12.02 6.56 14.45
N ARG A 73 12.92 7.48 14.79
CA ARG A 73 14.15 7.75 14.07
C ARG A 73 15.30 7.85 15.03
N GLY A 74 16.33 7.06 14.83
CA GLY A 74 17.61 7.15 15.53
C GLY A 74 18.68 7.64 14.57
N SER A 75 19.37 8.71 14.94
CA SER A 75 20.47 9.30 14.16
C SER A 75 21.78 9.12 14.93
N PHE A 76 22.75 8.50 14.29
CA PHE A 76 24.11 8.27 14.77
C PHE A 76 25.08 9.01 13.85
N GLU A 77 26.34 9.08 14.21
CA GLU A 77 27.35 9.81 13.43
C GLU A 77 27.34 9.46 11.93
N ARG A 78 27.28 8.16 11.59
CA ARG A 78 27.29 7.68 10.19
C ARG A 78 26.14 6.73 9.87
N ALA A 79 25.28 6.46 10.82
CA ALA A 79 24.17 5.52 10.62
C ALA A 79 22.84 6.16 10.99
N GLN A 80 21.79 5.69 10.36
CA GLN A 80 20.42 6.08 10.66
C GLN A 80 19.54 4.85 10.73
N LEU A 81 18.63 4.85 11.67
CA LEU A 81 17.59 3.86 11.81
C LEU A 81 16.22 4.55 11.79
N VAL A 82 15.34 4.13 10.89
CA VAL A 82 13.96 4.64 10.82
C VAL A 82 13.02 3.47 10.94
N GLY A 83 12.02 3.60 11.80
CA GLY A 83 10.98 2.58 11.98
C GLY A 83 9.59 3.21 11.98
N ARG A 84 8.63 2.51 11.39
CA ARG A 84 7.22 2.87 11.41
C ARG A 84 6.38 1.64 11.66
N TYR A 85 5.37 1.78 12.50
CA TYR A 85 4.38 0.75 12.75
C TYR A 85 2.98 1.34 12.75
N GLU A 86 2.03 0.64 12.13
CA GLU A 86 0.63 1.01 12.09
C GLU A 86 -0.24 -0.19 12.47
N LEU A 87 -1.26 0.06 13.27
CA LEU A 87 -2.29 -0.88 13.65
C LEU A 87 -3.65 -0.25 13.39
N GLY A 88 -4.44 -0.86 12.51
CA GLY A 88 -5.79 -0.41 12.18
C GLY A 88 -6.81 -1.52 12.43
N ALA A 89 -7.94 -1.18 13.04
CA ALA A 89 -9.07 -2.07 13.20
C ALA A 89 -10.32 -1.39 12.65
N ARG A 90 -11.17 -2.16 11.96
CA ARG A 90 -12.49 -1.72 11.52
C ARG A 90 -13.51 -2.78 11.89
N LYS A 91 -14.61 -2.35 12.46
CA LYS A 91 -15.72 -3.22 12.86
C LYS A 91 -17.02 -2.68 12.29
N TYR A 92 -17.70 -3.53 11.51
CA TYR A 92 -19.00 -3.25 10.91
C TYR A 92 -20.14 -3.64 11.86
N VAL A 93 -21.31 -3.01 11.67
CA VAL A 93 -22.50 -3.28 12.48
C VAL A 93 -23.23 -4.50 11.94
N LEU A 94 -23.48 -4.57 10.63
CA LEU A 94 -24.24 -5.62 9.97
C LEU A 94 -23.31 -6.67 9.32
N TYR A 95 -22.31 -6.23 8.56
CA TYR A 95 -21.38 -7.10 7.79
C TYR A 95 -20.14 -7.43 8.60
N GLN A 96 -20.29 -8.18 9.71
CA GLN A 96 -19.20 -8.55 10.61
C GLN A 96 -18.13 -9.43 9.94
N GLU A 97 -18.49 -10.14 8.85
CA GLU A 97 -17.55 -10.86 8.01
C GLU A 97 -16.51 -9.94 7.33
N GLU A 98 -16.82 -8.65 7.19
CA GLU A 98 -15.91 -7.63 6.66
C GLU A 98 -15.10 -6.90 7.75
N ASP A 99 -15.25 -7.32 9.02
CA ASP A 99 -14.40 -6.85 10.10
C ASP A 99 -12.93 -7.10 9.78
N THR A 100 -12.09 -6.09 9.97
CA THR A 100 -10.68 -6.18 9.59
C THR A 100 -9.76 -5.67 10.67
N LEU A 101 -8.65 -6.37 10.84
CA LEU A 101 -7.47 -5.95 11.58
C LEU A 101 -6.30 -5.87 10.61
N VAL A 102 -5.64 -4.73 10.51
CA VAL A 102 -4.46 -4.52 9.67
C VAL A 102 -3.30 -4.09 10.54
N GLN A 103 -2.17 -4.75 10.38
CA GLN A 103 -0.90 -4.36 10.98
C GLN A 103 0.10 -4.13 9.86
N SER A 104 0.87 -3.06 9.92
CA SER A 104 1.98 -2.83 9.02
C SER A 104 3.17 -2.28 9.77
N GLY A 105 4.35 -2.74 9.41
CA GLY A 105 5.63 -2.26 9.92
C GLY A 105 6.60 -2.07 8.78
N ALA A 106 7.40 -1.03 8.86
CA ALA A 106 8.53 -0.80 7.96
C ALA A 106 9.74 -0.34 8.78
N MET A 107 10.91 -0.75 8.35
CA MET A 107 12.18 -0.38 8.97
C MET A 107 13.21 -0.14 7.88
N GLU A 108 14.02 0.89 8.05
CA GLU A 108 15.21 1.18 7.25
C GLU A 108 16.39 1.40 8.17
N ALA A 109 17.49 0.71 7.92
CA ALA A 109 18.78 0.94 8.55
C ALA A 109 19.78 1.34 7.46
N SER A 110 20.46 2.48 7.60
CA SER A 110 21.41 2.98 6.62
C SER A 110 22.72 3.39 7.28
N HIS A 111 23.80 3.29 6.51
CA HIS A 111 25.14 3.66 6.93
C HIS A 111 25.85 4.45 5.81
N ALA A 112 26.38 5.61 6.15
CA ALA A 112 27.17 6.44 5.23
C ALA A 112 28.59 5.89 5.10
N LEU A 113 28.99 5.50 3.88
CA LEU A 113 30.37 5.07 3.55
C LEU A 113 31.31 6.26 3.28
N GLY A 114 30.74 7.42 3.07
CA GLY A 114 31.44 8.66 2.81
C GLY A 114 30.47 9.82 2.68
N THR A 115 30.85 10.89 1.98
CA THR A 115 30.01 12.08 1.82
C THR A 115 28.88 11.90 0.81
N SER A 116 29.01 10.94 -0.11
CA SER A 116 28.08 10.78 -1.24
C SER A 116 27.55 9.37 -1.41
N LEU A 117 28.07 8.40 -0.65
CA LEU A 117 27.71 6.99 -0.80
C LEU A 117 27.19 6.43 0.52
N GLY A 118 26.07 5.73 0.46
CA GLY A 118 25.46 5.03 1.58
C GLY A 118 24.99 3.63 1.19
N ILE A 119 24.95 2.74 2.17
CA ILE A 119 24.36 1.40 2.05
C ILE A 119 23.30 1.22 3.12
N GLY A 120 22.38 0.31 2.91
CA GLY A 120 21.41 0.00 3.95
C GLY A 120 20.56 -1.22 3.66
N LEU A 121 19.67 -1.48 4.61
CA LEU A 121 18.68 -2.54 4.58
C LEU A 121 17.30 -1.93 4.83
N GLU A 122 16.33 -2.35 4.06
CA GLU A 122 14.91 -2.04 4.24
C GLU A 122 14.14 -3.34 4.51
N GLY A 123 13.14 -3.27 5.37
CA GLY A 123 12.22 -4.36 5.60
C GLY A 123 10.80 -3.84 5.77
N HIS A 124 9.83 -4.58 5.26
CA HIS A 124 8.43 -4.31 5.52
C HIS A 124 7.66 -5.59 5.83
N ALA A 125 6.63 -5.43 6.63
CA ALA A 125 5.68 -6.47 6.95
C ALA A 125 4.28 -5.88 7.01
N LYS A 126 3.31 -6.48 6.32
CA LYS A 126 1.90 -6.13 6.40
C LYS A 126 1.09 -7.39 6.62
N ASP A 127 0.23 -7.40 7.62
CA ASP A 127 -0.69 -8.49 7.93
C ASP A 127 -2.11 -7.94 8.00
N ARG A 128 -2.99 -8.45 7.16
CA ARG A 128 -4.41 -8.16 7.17
C ARG A 128 -5.17 -9.41 7.56
N ARG A 129 -6.04 -9.30 8.52
CA ARG A 129 -6.95 -10.35 8.99
C ARG A 129 -8.38 -9.88 8.93
N GLY A 130 -9.27 -10.83 8.70
CA GLY A 130 -10.71 -10.58 8.58
C GLY A 130 -11.15 -10.36 7.14
N GLY A 131 -12.40 -10.71 6.90
CA GLY A 131 -13.00 -10.70 5.57
C GLY A 131 -12.41 -11.71 4.61
N SER A 132 -12.89 -11.67 3.40
CA SER A 132 -12.43 -12.48 2.26
C SER A 132 -11.02 -12.10 1.76
N ARG A 133 -10.34 -11.13 2.39
CA ARG A 133 -9.10 -10.49 1.92
C ARG A 133 -7.95 -10.58 2.92
N SER A 134 -7.86 -11.69 3.64
CA SER A 134 -6.80 -11.90 4.63
C SER A 134 -5.48 -12.28 3.96
N TYR A 135 -4.42 -11.49 4.18
CA TYR A 135 -3.10 -11.76 3.61
C TYR A 135 -1.96 -11.29 4.52
N SER A 136 -0.76 -11.82 4.26
CA SER A 136 0.51 -11.31 4.80
C SER A 136 1.45 -10.99 3.64
N ASP A 137 2.13 -9.87 3.71
CA ASP A 137 3.14 -9.41 2.76
C ASP A 137 4.41 -9.06 3.51
N LEU A 138 5.52 -9.68 3.14
CA LEU A 138 6.83 -9.53 3.77
C LEU A 138 7.85 -9.24 2.69
N GLY A 139 8.68 -8.23 2.88
CA GLY A 139 9.78 -7.92 1.98
C GLY A 139 11.01 -7.45 2.74
N THR A 140 12.18 -7.75 2.19
CA THR A 140 13.47 -7.29 2.69
C THR A 140 14.38 -6.98 1.51
N THR A 141 14.97 -5.79 1.49
CA THR A 141 15.89 -5.35 0.44
C THR A 141 17.15 -4.75 1.03
N ALA A 142 18.30 -5.00 0.41
CA ALA A 142 19.50 -4.22 0.60
C ALA A 142 19.56 -3.13 -0.47
N PHE A 143 20.11 -1.98 -0.15
CA PHE A 143 20.25 -0.88 -1.09
C PHE A 143 21.62 -0.22 -1.05
N LEU A 144 21.99 0.37 -2.18
CA LEU A 144 23.09 1.30 -2.35
C LEU A 144 22.51 2.64 -2.77
N GLU A 145 22.91 3.72 -2.09
CA GLU A 145 22.48 5.08 -2.40
C GLU A 145 23.69 5.93 -2.75
N TYR A 146 23.58 6.67 -3.85
CA TYR A 146 24.56 7.66 -4.30
C TYR A 146 23.90 9.03 -4.32
N ALA A 147 24.36 9.94 -3.45
CA ALA A 147 23.87 11.30 -3.32
C ALA A 147 25.06 12.28 -3.33
N PRO A 148 25.55 12.68 -4.54
CA PRO A 148 26.72 13.55 -4.66
C PRO A 148 26.51 14.95 -4.10
N ASP A 149 25.26 15.40 -4.12
CA ASP A 149 24.84 16.69 -3.57
C ASP A 149 23.41 16.62 -3.02
N VAL A 150 22.91 17.76 -2.51
CA VAL A 150 21.55 17.87 -1.94
C VAL A 150 20.43 17.81 -2.99
N ARG A 151 20.76 17.85 -4.28
CA ARG A 151 19.80 17.87 -5.37
C ARG A 151 19.54 16.50 -5.98
N LEU A 152 20.59 15.66 -6.08
CA LEU A 152 20.52 14.36 -6.74
C LEU A 152 20.67 13.23 -5.72
N ALA A 153 19.77 12.27 -5.74
CA ALA A 153 19.91 10.98 -5.05
C ALA A 153 19.51 9.86 -5.99
N LEU A 154 20.35 8.85 -6.09
CA LEU A 154 20.14 7.63 -6.86
C LEU A 154 20.21 6.44 -5.91
N ARG A 155 19.19 5.56 -5.90
CA ARG A 155 19.16 4.36 -5.06
C ARG A 155 18.89 3.13 -5.95
N VAL A 156 19.69 2.11 -5.76
CA VAL A 156 19.48 0.78 -6.35
C VAL A 156 19.22 -0.18 -5.19
N ARG A 157 18.25 -1.05 -5.32
CA ARG A 157 17.87 -2.01 -4.29
C ARG A 157 17.66 -3.41 -4.86
N ALA A 158 17.97 -4.42 -4.06
CA ALA A 158 17.73 -5.82 -4.40
C ALA A 158 17.35 -6.59 -3.13
N GLY A 159 16.44 -7.54 -3.28
CA GLY A 159 15.95 -8.31 -2.14
C GLY A 159 14.99 -9.41 -2.51
N ALA A 160 14.11 -9.74 -1.58
CA ALA A 160 13.11 -10.78 -1.76
C ALA A 160 11.79 -10.39 -1.10
N ARG A 161 10.70 -10.84 -1.68
CA ARG A 161 9.33 -10.65 -1.20
C ARG A 161 8.61 -11.98 -1.09
N ARG A 162 7.77 -12.11 -0.07
CA ARG A 162 6.85 -13.23 0.14
C ARG A 162 5.45 -12.72 0.41
N PHE A 163 4.50 -13.20 -0.37
CA PHE A 163 3.08 -12.90 -0.22
C PHE A 163 2.30 -14.19 0.09
N VAL A 164 1.46 -14.13 1.12
CA VAL A 164 0.63 -15.26 1.56
C VAL A 164 -0.82 -14.80 1.62
N TYR A 165 -1.65 -15.32 0.74
CA TYR A 165 -3.09 -15.08 0.69
C TYR A 165 -3.82 -16.25 1.35
N ARG A 166 -4.51 -15.99 2.46
CA ARG A 166 -5.09 -17.07 3.29
C ARG A 166 -6.33 -17.71 2.68
N PRO A 167 -7.27 -16.94 2.06
CA PRO A 167 -8.46 -17.52 1.47
C PRO A 167 -8.18 -18.47 0.29
N ALA A 168 -7.11 -18.20 -0.47
CA ALA A 168 -6.71 -19.03 -1.60
C ALA A 168 -5.18 -19.23 -1.62
N PRO A 169 -4.66 -20.30 -1.00
CA PRO A 169 -3.23 -20.59 -0.94
C PRO A 169 -2.56 -20.71 -2.32
N THR A 170 -3.35 -20.95 -3.36
CA THR A 170 -2.90 -20.98 -4.76
C THR A 170 -2.36 -19.63 -5.25
N ALA A 171 -2.76 -18.54 -4.61
CA ALA A 171 -2.27 -17.18 -4.89
C ALA A 171 -0.99 -16.82 -4.11
N ASN A 172 -0.46 -17.71 -3.28
CA ASN A 172 0.78 -17.49 -2.56
C ASN A 172 1.97 -17.48 -3.50
N PHE A 173 2.82 -16.49 -3.34
CA PHE A 173 4.07 -16.38 -4.10
C PHE A 173 5.23 -15.90 -3.25
N GLY A 174 6.42 -16.13 -3.75
CA GLY A 174 7.66 -15.54 -3.26
C GLY A 174 8.66 -15.40 -4.39
N GLY A 175 9.59 -14.46 -4.25
CA GLY A 175 10.61 -14.29 -5.26
C GLY A 175 11.50 -13.09 -5.03
N PRO A 176 12.56 -12.95 -5.84
CA PRO A 176 13.45 -11.79 -5.79
C PRO A 176 12.76 -10.54 -6.31
N GLU A 177 13.22 -9.42 -5.81
CA GLU A 177 12.84 -8.10 -6.29
C GLU A 177 14.06 -7.22 -6.46
N VAL A 178 14.03 -6.34 -7.46
CA VAL A 178 15.04 -5.32 -7.70
C VAL A 178 14.35 -4.00 -8.02
N GLY A 179 14.98 -2.89 -7.64
CA GLY A 179 14.40 -1.57 -7.90
C GLY A 179 15.46 -0.50 -8.05
N VAL A 180 15.07 0.57 -8.72
CA VAL A 180 15.86 1.79 -8.88
C VAL A 180 15.00 3.00 -8.56
N LEU A 181 15.59 4.01 -7.94
CA LEU A 181 14.95 5.28 -7.64
C LEU A 181 15.95 6.40 -7.91
N GLY A 182 15.59 7.32 -8.79
CA GLY A 182 16.29 8.58 -8.97
C GLY A 182 15.44 9.72 -8.46
N ARG A 183 16.03 10.63 -7.70
CA ARG A 183 15.37 11.84 -7.23
C ARG A 183 16.21 13.05 -7.60
N TYR A 184 15.57 14.04 -8.22
CA TYR A 184 16.19 15.32 -8.52
C TYR A 184 15.37 16.46 -7.91
N ARG A 185 16.03 17.33 -7.16
CA ARG A 185 15.43 18.51 -6.54
C ARG A 185 15.88 19.74 -7.34
N PHE A 186 14.98 20.34 -8.08
CA PHE A 186 15.23 21.57 -8.86
C PHE A 186 15.53 22.74 -7.92
N ASP A 187 14.69 22.87 -6.88
CA ASP A 187 14.80 23.86 -5.83
C ASP A 187 14.15 23.38 -4.53
N ARG A 188 13.93 24.28 -3.55
CA ARG A 188 13.31 23.94 -2.26
C ARG A 188 11.83 23.51 -2.39
N ARG A 189 11.17 23.86 -3.48
CA ARG A 189 9.73 23.60 -3.69
C ARG A 189 9.47 22.48 -4.69
N HIS A 190 10.35 22.27 -5.65
CA HIS A 190 10.13 21.39 -6.80
C HIS A 190 11.05 20.18 -6.76
N SER A 191 10.49 18.99 -6.85
CA SER A 191 11.26 17.75 -7.00
C SER A 191 10.60 16.79 -7.97
N LEU A 192 11.42 16.04 -8.69
CA LEU A 192 11.04 14.94 -9.58
C LEU A 192 11.69 13.67 -9.07
N SER A 193 10.94 12.58 -9.05
CA SER A 193 11.47 11.24 -8.81
C SER A 193 11.10 10.35 -9.98
N VAL A 194 12.02 9.47 -10.39
CA VAL A 194 11.79 8.42 -11.39
C VAL A 194 12.08 7.10 -10.72
N PHE A 195 11.24 6.10 -10.91
CA PHE A 195 11.39 4.81 -10.27
C PHE A 195 11.08 3.66 -11.21
N GLY A 196 11.71 2.52 -10.92
CA GLY A 196 11.42 1.26 -11.58
C GLY A 196 11.63 0.12 -10.61
N ASP A 197 10.70 -0.83 -10.57
CA ASP A 197 10.73 -2.01 -9.72
C ASP A 197 10.35 -3.23 -10.55
N TRP A 198 11.08 -4.32 -10.36
CA TRP A 198 10.78 -5.61 -10.93
C TRP A 198 10.76 -6.68 -9.85
N ASN A 199 9.76 -7.56 -9.90
CA ASN A 199 9.58 -8.64 -8.95
C ASN A 199 9.23 -9.94 -9.69
N ALA A 200 10.03 -11.00 -9.49
CA ALA A 200 9.69 -12.33 -9.97
C ALA A 200 8.82 -13.05 -8.95
N ARG A 201 7.63 -13.45 -9.34
CA ARG A 201 6.68 -14.16 -8.49
C ARG A 201 6.64 -15.64 -8.85
N ARG A 202 6.99 -16.50 -7.92
CA ARG A 202 6.97 -17.96 -8.08
C ARG A 202 5.86 -18.53 -7.22
N PHE A 203 4.91 -19.21 -7.87
CA PHE A 203 3.76 -19.82 -7.22
C PHE A 203 3.98 -21.31 -6.99
N GLY A 204 3.28 -21.89 -6.01
CA GLY A 204 3.29 -23.32 -5.76
C GLY A 204 2.39 -24.14 -6.70
N THR A 205 1.66 -23.47 -7.60
CA THR A 205 0.65 -24.06 -8.48
C THR A 205 1.13 -24.18 -9.92
N ALA A 206 0.49 -25.05 -10.70
CA ALA A 206 0.70 -25.18 -12.11
C ALA A 206 0.04 -24.00 -12.88
N PRO A 207 0.64 -23.55 -13.99
CA PRO A 207 0.03 -22.54 -14.85
C PRO A 207 -1.17 -23.08 -15.62
N ARG A 208 -2.11 -22.22 -15.97
CA ARG A 208 -3.28 -22.56 -16.76
C ARG A 208 -2.98 -22.50 -18.24
N ALA A 209 -3.44 -23.50 -19.00
CA ALA A 209 -3.40 -23.49 -20.46
C ALA A 209 -4.49 -22.57 -21.01
N ARG A 210 -4.27 -22.06 -22.21
CA ARG A 210 -5.32 -21.39 -22.97
C ARG A 210 -6.45 -22.36 -23.30
N PRO A 211 -7.74 -22.05 -23.03
CA PRO A 211 -8.81 -22.97 -23.34
C PRO A 211 -8.92 -23.20 -24.86
N PRO A 212 -9.17 -24.42 -25.29
CA PRO A 212 -9.42 -24.71 -26.71
C PRO A 212 -10.79 -24.16 -27.13
N GLY A 213 -10.83 -22.97 -27.73
CA GLY A 213 -12.06 -22.36 -28.23
C GLY A 213 -12.92 -21.65 -27.18
N THR A 214 -14.06 -21.14 -27.62
CA THR A 214 -15.08 -20.50 -26.76
C THR A 214 -15.86 -21.56 -25.97
N GLY A 215 -15.67 -21.62 -24.67
CA GLY A 215 -16.40 -22.50 -23.76
C GLY A 215 -15.67 -23.74 -23.27
N GLY A 216 -14.43 -23.96 -23.69
CA GLY A 216 -13.58 -25.02 -23.13
C GLY A 216 -13.04 -24.69 -21.74
N SER A 217 -12.92 -25.70 -20.86
CA SER A 217 -12.19 -25.55 -19.60
C SER A 217 -10.68 -25.44 -19.88
N SER A 218 -9.99 -24.49 -19.18
CA SER A 218 -8.55 -24.42 -19.25
C SER A 218 -7.93 -25.60 -18.49
N GLY A 219 -7.10 -26.40 -19.19
CA GLY A 219 -6.25 -27.41 -18.56
C GLY A 219 -5.10 -26.76 -17.77
N LEU A 220 -4.35 -27.59 -17.05
CA LEU A 220 -3.12 -27.18 -16.40
C LEU A 220 -1.92 -27.55 -17.28
N LEU A 221 -0.95 -26.64 -17.37
CA LEU A 221 0.34 -26.91 -18.02
C LEU A 221 1.33 -27.55 -17.05
N PRO A 222 2.31 -28.33 -17.52
CA PRO A 222 3.38 -28.81 -16.66
C PRO A 222 4.24 -27.68 -16.11
N GLY A 223 4.78 -27.89 -14.89
CA GLY A 223 5.64 -26.93 -14.24
C GLY A 223 4.92 -26.04 -13.22
N ARG A 224 5.57 -24.95 -12.85
CA ARG A 224 5.05 -23.98 -11.86
C ARG A 224 4.71 -22.66 -12.53
N ARG A 225 3.67 -22.01 -12.03
CA ARG A 225 3.33 -20.64 -12.43
C ARG A 225 4.45 -19.68 -12.00
N GLN A 226 4.86 -18.85 -12.96
CA GLN A 226 5.85 -17.80 -12.78
C GLN A 226 5.35 -16.51 -13.41
N ASP A 227 5.37 -15.44 -12.66
CA ASP A 227 4.97 -14.12 -13.13
C ASP A 227 6.15 -13.16 -12.97
N GLY A 228 6.32 -12.26 -13.93
CA GLY A 228 7.18 -11.09 -13.83
C GLY A 228 6.32 -9.85 -13.63
N ALA A 229 6.51 -9.12 -12.54
CA ALA A 229 5.81 -7.86 -12.27
C ALA A 229 6.79 -6.70 -12.42
N LEU A 230 6.55 -5.82 -13.37
CA LEU A 230 7.30 -4.57 -13.58
C LEU A 230 6.42 -3.39 -13.21
N THR A 231 6.98 -2.44 -12.47
CA THR A 231 6.39 -1.12 -12.26
C THR A 231 7.43 -0.07 -12.59
N ALA A 232 7.09 0.91 -13.43
CA ALA A 232 7.97 2.02 -13.75
C ALA A 232 7.16 3.32 -13.78
N GLY A 233 7.77 4.42 -13.34
CA GLY A 233 7.02 5.68 -13.29
C GLY A 233 7.85 6.89 -12.90
N ALA A 234 7.12 8.01 -12.79
CA ALA A 234 7.67 9.28 -12.35
C ALA A 234 6.70 9.98 -11.40
N SER A 235 7.25 10.71 -10.45
CA SER A 235 6.49 11.49 -9.47
C SER A 235 7.05 12.90 -9.37
N TYR A 236 6.20 13.88 -9.55
CA TYR A 236 6.52 15.30 -9.35
C TYR A 236 5.89 15.79 -8.06
N THR A 237 6.63 16.55 -7.28
CA THR A 237 6.16 17.14 -6.03
C THR A 237 6.42 18.64 -6.01
N TYR A 238 5.41 19.39 -5.66
CA TYR A 238 5.49 20.84 -5.39
C TYR A 238 5.14 21.12 -3.93
N ARG A 239 5.96 21.91 -3.25
CA ARG A 239 5.82 22.35 -1.85
C ARG A 239 5.72 23.86 -1.79
N GLY A 240 4.50 24.40 -1.80
CA GLY A 240 4.20 25.81 -1.70
C GLY A 240 3.01 26.05 -0.78
N PRO A 241 2.29 27.17 -0.95
CA PRO A 241 1.05 27.43 -0.22
C PRO A 241 0.01 26.32 -0.42
N VAL A 242 0.01 25.72 -1.61
CA VAL A 242 -0.66 24.46 -1.92
C VAL A 242 0.41 23.40 -2.13
N ALA A 243 0.41 22.34 -1.36
CA ALA A 243 1.25 21.17 -1.62
C ALA A 243 0.59 20.31 -2.71
N LEU A 244 1.34 19.93 -3.75
CA LEU A 244 0.84 19.10 -4.85
C LEU A 244 1.79 17.93 -5.08
N GLY A 245 1.22 16.78 -5.40
CA GLY A 245 1.93 15.61 -5.89
C GLY A 245 1.22 15.05 -7.11
N LEU A 246 1.96 14.69 -8.14
CA LEU A 246 1.47 14.02 -9.34
C LEU A 246 2.37 12.82 -9.62
N THR A 247 1.79 11.65 -9.77
CA THR A 247 2.52 10.42 -10.07
C THR A 247 1.89 9.72 -11.26
N TYR A 248 2.72 9.34 -12.21
CA TYR A 248 2.37 8.39 -13.26
C TYR A 248 3.12 7.08 -13.00
N ALA A 249 2.42 5.95 -13.13
CA ALA A 249 3.01 4.62 -13.07
C ALA A 249 2.47 3.73 -14.19
N PHE A 250 3.36 3.04 -14.85
CA PHE A 250 3.09 1.90 -15.72
C PHE A 250 3.37 0.63 -14.96
N GLN A 251 2.45 -0.33 -15.03
CA GLN A 251 2.58 -1.66 -14.42
C GLN A 251 2.34 -2.72 -15.48
N GLU A 252 3.21 -3.70 -15.53
CA GLU A 252 3.06 -4.89 -16.37
C GLU A 252 3.24 -6.13 -15.51
N LEU A 253 2.26 -7.01 -15.56
CA LEU A 253 2.34 -8.36 -15.03
C LEU A 253 2.34 -9.31 -16.22
N SER A 254 3.46 -9.97 -16.47
CA SER A 254 3.61 -11.02 -17.47
C SER A 254 3.55 -12.37 -16.77
N SER A 255 2.76 -13.32 -17.26
CA SER A 255 2.56 -14.63 -16.65
C SER A 255 2.65 -15.74 -17.68
N ASN A 256 3.19 -16.90 -17.27
CA ASN A 256 3.09 -18.13 -18.06
C ASN A 256 1.72 -18.83 -17.87
N SER A 257 0.82 -18.26 -17.07
CA SER A 257 -0.54 -18.76 -16.84
C SER A 257 -1.54 -17.93 -17.64
N TYR A 258 -2.36 -18.58 -18.45
CA TYR A 258 -3.36 -17.91 -19.28
C TYR A 258 -4.32 -17.04 -18.45
N GLY A 259 -4.56 -15.82 -18.91
CA GLY A 259 -5.49 -14.86 -18.30
C GLY A 259 -4.93 -14.05 -17.14
N GLU A 260 -3.68 -14.29 -16.75
CA GLU A 260 -3.03 -13.60 -15.62
C GLU A 260 -2.18 -12.41 -16.06
N THR A 261 -1.97 -12.21 -17.36
CA THR A 261 -1.22 -11.07 -17.90
C THR A 261 -2.06 -9.81 -17.87
N LEU A 262 -1.48 -8.72 -17.36
CA LEU A 262 -2.14 -7.41 -17.36
C LEU A 262 -1.14 -6.28 -17.65
N ARG A 263 -1.64 -5.19 -18.20
CA ARG A 263 -0.96 -3.91 -18.33
C ARG A 263 -1.84 -2.81 -17.77
N ARG A 264 -1.24 -1.95 -16.96
CA ARG A 264 -1.97 -0.87 -16.30
C ARG A 264 -1.21 0.44 -16.39
N HIS A 265 -1.90 1.49 -16.79
CA HIS A 265 -1.45 2.86 -16.68
C HIS A 265 -2.20 3.52 -15.53
N ARG A 266 -1.51 4.19 -14.63
CA ARG A 266 -2.09 4.85 -13.48
C ARG A 266 -1.57 6.27 -13.37
N VAL A 267 -2.48 7.22 -13.17
CA VAL A 267 -2.17 8.59 -12.79
C VAL A 267 -2.77 8.84 -11.41
N SER A 268 -1.97 9.32 -10.48
CA SER A 268 -2.42 9.69 -9.14
C SER A 268 -2.02 11.12 -8.84
N ALA A 269 -2.93 11.87 -8.23
CA ALA A 269 -2.68 13.25 -7.80
C ALA A 269 -3.08 13.40 -6.33
N ASN A 270 -2.33 14.21 -5.60
CA ASN A 270 -2.67 14.64 -4.25
C ASN A 270 -2.47 16.14 -4.10
N ALA A 271 -3.29 16.77 -3.28
CA ALA A 271 -3.23 18.19 -2.98
C ALA A 271 -3.49 18.42 -1.49
N GLY A 272 -2.79 19.39 -0.91
CA GLY A 272 -3.01 19.82 0.45
C GLY A 272 -2.98 21.36 0.53
N VAL A 273 -3.97 21.94 1.17
CA VAL A 273 -4.06 23.39 1.34
C VAL A 273 -4.60 23.76 2.72
N ARG A 274 -4.06 24.80 3.29
CA ARG A 274 -4.61 25.43 4.51
C ARG A 274 -5.67 26.43 4.12
N LEU A 275 -6.88 26.20 4.61
CA LEU A 275 -8.04 27.07 4.47
C LEU A 275 -8.13 28.03 5.66
N PRO A 276 -9.00 29.09 5.59
CA PRO A 276 -9.35 29.89 6.76
C PRO A 276 -9.81 29.02 7.94
N TRP A 277 -9.87 29.60 9.12
CA TRP A 277 -10.26 28.94 10.40
C TRP A 277 -9.40 27.75 10.81
N ARG A 278 -8.12 27.73 10.39
CA ARG A 278 -7.14 26.66 10.67
C ARG A 278 -7.56 25.29 10.11
N VAL A 279 -8.44 25.23 9.11
CA VAL A 279 -8.86 24.00 8.46
C VAL A 279 -7.80 23.59 7.42
N THR A 280 -7.43 22.34 7.38
CA THR A 280 -6.60 21.75 6.32
C THR A 280 -7.47 20.87 5.43
N LEU A 281 -7.47 21.14 4.12
CA LEU A 281 -8.06 20.28 3.11
C LEU A 281 -6.96 19.42 2.49
N LEU A 282 -7.18 18.12 2.47
CA LEU A 282 -6.38 17.15 1.72
C LEU A 282 -7.28 16.50 0.68
N ALA A 283 -6.83 16.44 -0.56
CA ALA A 283 -7.52 15.75 -1.64
C ALA A 283 -6.57 14.77 -2.33
N GLN A 284 -7.08 13.63 -2.72
CA GLN A 284 -6.32 12.60 -3.44
C GLN A 284 -7.21 11.96 -4.49
N GLY A 285 -6.66 11.73 -5.67
CA GLY A 285 -7.35 11.02 -6.75
C GLY A 285 -6.41 10.07 -7.47
N SER A 286 -6.97 9.01 -8.03
CA SER A 286 -6.26 8.03 -8.85
C SER A 286 -7.15 7.58 -10.01
N LEU A 287 -6.58 7.54 -11.22
CA LEU A 287 -7.21 7.02 -12.42
C LEU A 287 -6.31 5.95 -13.01
N GLY A 288 -6.91 4.80 -13.32
CA GLY A 288 -6.21 3.65 -13.89
C GLY A 288 -6.91 3.09 -15.12
N LEU A 289 -6.11 2.77 -16.14
CA LEU A 289 -6.54 2.02 -17.31
C LEU A 289 -5.83 0.68 -17.31
N THR A 290 -6.61 -0.40 -17.17
CA THR A 290 -6.09 -1.76 -17.14
C THR A 290 -6.49 -2.51 -18.41
N GLN A 291 -5.54 -3.16 -19.05
CA GLN A 291 -5.73 -4.02 -20.21
C GLN A 291 -5.35 -5.45 -19.83
N TYR A 292 -6.13 -6.41 -20.30
CA TYR A 292 -5.88 -7.85 -20.13
C TYR A 292 -5.70 -8.47 -21.52
N PRO A 293 -4.45 -8.65 -22.01
CA PRO A 293 -4.17 -9.14 -23.36
C PRO A 293 -4.78 -10.50 -23.67
N ASP A 294 -4.80 -11.40 -22.69
CA ASP A 294 -5.36 -12.75 -22.84
C ASP A 294 -6.86 -12.83 -22.48
N GLY A 295 -7.47 -11.69 -22.16
CA GLY A 295 -8.80 -11.61 -21.60
C GLY A 295 -8.80 -11.70 -20.08
N ILE A 296 -9.88 -11.22 -19.47
CA ILE A 296 -10.04 -11.30 -18.02
C ILE A 296 -10.35 -12.74 -17.66
N TYR A 297 -9.42 -13.43 -17.03
CA TYR A 297 -9.73 -14.58 -16.23
C TYR A 297 -10.15 -14.07 -14.86
N LEU A 298 -11.44 -14.16 -14.54
CA LEU A 298 -11.96 -13.81 -13.22
C LEU A 298 -11.58 -14.90 -12.22
N SER A 299 -10.28 -15.04 -11.96
CA SER A 299 -9.86 -15.64 -10.72
C SER A 299 -10.14 -14.62 -9.63
N PRO A 300 -10.90 -14.96 -8.61
CA PRO A 300 -11.12 -14.10 -7.44
C PRO A 300 -9.82 -13.53 -6.88
N GLU A 301 -8.72 -14.23 -7.05
CA GLU A 301 -7.40 -13.89 -6.54
C GLU A 301 -6.80 -12.63 -7.18
N ILE A 302 -6.99 -12.40 -8.50
CA ILE A 302 -6.48 -11.21 -9.17
C ILE A 302 -7.25 -9.97 -8.74
N ILE A 303 -8.54 -10.13 -8.60
CA ILE A 303 -9.45 -9.05 -8.23
C ILE A 303 -9.20 -8.61 -6.78
N LEU A 304 -8.94 -9.54 -5.87
CA LEU A 304 -8.99 -9.29 -4.43
C LEU A 304 -7.68 -8.77 -3.83
N VAL A 305 -6.55 -9.06 -4.42
CA VAL A 305 -5.24 -8.74 -3.82
C VAL A 305 -4.74 -7.35 -4.19
N GLU A 306 -5.05 -6.87 -5.38
CA GLU A 306 -4.56 -5.57 -5.88
C GLU A 306 -5.60 -4.44 -5.83
N GLU A 307 -6.83 -4.73 -5.43
CA GLU A 307 -7.98 -3.91 -5.74
C GLU A 307 -8.21 -2.68 -4.91
N ASP A 308 -7.94 -2.69 -3.63
CA ASP A 308 -8.25 -1.53 -2.80
C ASP A 308 -7.41 -0.30 -3.19
N GLU A 309 -6.27 -0.53 -3.85
CA GLU A 309 -5.35 0.52 -4.29
C GLU A 309 -5.34 0.72 -5.81
N GLY A 310 -5.87 -0.22 -6.57
CA GLY A 310 -5.83 -0.28 -8.04
C GLY A 310 -6.95 0.44 -8.76
N GLN A 311 -7.98 0.87 -8.06
CA GLN A 311 -9.21 1.40 -8.66
C GLN A 311 -9.18 2.90 -8.90
N ASN A 312 -10.06 3.37 -9.76
CA ASN A 312 -10.34 4.79 -9.89
C ASN A 312 -10.91 5.29 -8.57
N SER A 313 -10.30 6.30 -8.01
CA SER A 313 -10.68 6.80 -6.70
C SER A 313 -10.54 8.31 -6.61
N LEU A 314 -11.36 8.91 -5.79
CA LEU A 314 -11.25 10.29 -5.34
C LEU A 314 -11.56 10.33 -3.85
N SER A 315 -10.76 11.02 -3.08
CA SER A 315 -11.02 11.24 -1.67
C SER A 315 -10.68 12.67 -1.26
N ALA A 316 -11.42 13.18 -0.29
CA ALA A 316 -11.19 14.47 0.32
C ALA A 316 -11.27 14.32 1.85
N LYS A 317 -10.41 15.04 2.55
CA LYS A 317 -10.37 15.08 4.01
C LYS A 317 -10.21 16.52 4.48
N LEU A 318 -11.06 16.92 5.40
CA LEU A 318 -10.97 18.16 6.17
C LEU A 318 -10.46 17.81 7.56
N ALA A 319 -9.48 18.55 8.05
CA ALA A 319 -8.96 18.42 9.39
C ALA A 319 -8.88 19.81 10.05
N ARG A 320 -9.40 19.94 11.25
CA ARG A 320 -9.35 21.16 12.05
C ARG A 320 -8.74 20.86 13.42
N PRO A 321 -7.65 21.51 13.81
CA PRO A 321 -7.10 21.37 15.15
C PRO A 321 -8.07 21.96 16.18
N LEU A 322 -8.43 21.16 17.18
CA LEU A 322 -9.19 21.58 18.35
C LEU A 322 -8.25 22.01 19.47
N THR A 323 -7.13 21.27 19.62
CA THR A 323 -6.00 21.59 20.49
C THR A 323 -4.70 21.39 19.73
N ASP A 324 -3.55 21.56 20.35
CA ASP A 324 -2.24 21.31 19.72
C ASP A 324 -2.01 19.82 19.43
N THR A 325 -2.71 18.94 20.13
CA THR A 325 -2.58 17.48 20.00
C THR A 325 -3.80 16.78 19.42
N LEU A 326 -4.94 17.45 19.29
CA LEU A 326 -6.21 16.84 18.88
C LEU A 326 -6.81 17.55 17.66
N ASP A 327 -7.06 16.81 16.59
CA ASP A 327 -7.77 17.27 15.40
C ASP A 327 -9.17 16.63 15.30
N LEU A 328 -10.15 17.40 14.87
CA LEU A 328 -11.41 16.89 14.32
C LEU A 328 -11.24 16.66 12.82
N GLU A 329 -11.63 15.49 12.35
CA GLU A 329 -11.52 15.13 10.94
C GLU A 329 -12.87 14.72 10.35
N ALA A 330 -13.12 15.14 9.13
CA ALA A 330 -14.19 14.61 8.29
C ALA A 330 -13.59 14.19 6.95
N SER A 331 -14.00 13.04 6.42
CA SER A 331 -13.54 12.59 5.11
C SER A 331 -14.63 11.93 4.29
N TRP A 332 -14.45 12.00 2.99
CA TRP A 332 -15.23 11.31 2.00
C TRP A 332 -14.31 10.68 0.97
N GLY A 333 -14.67 9.49 0.49
CA GLY A 333 -13.98 8.82 -0.59
C GLY A 333 -14.94 8.06 -1.47
N ILE A 334 -14.62 7.98 -2.76
CA ILE A 334 -15.32 7.18 -3.76
C ILE A 334 -14.33 6.32 -4.52
N TRP A 335 -14.67 5.06 -4.72
CA TRP A 335 -13.93 4.11 -5.53
C TRP A 335 -14.87 3.55 -6.59
N SER A 336 -14.38 3.41 -7.81
CA SER A 336 -15.18 2.89 -8.92
C SER A 336 -14.30 2.10 -9.89
N THR A 337 -14.80 0.95 -10.29
CA THR A 337 -14.19 0.10 -11.33
C THR A 337 -15.28 -0.50 -12.21
N ARG A 338 -14.98 -0.62 -13.49
CA ARG A 338 -15.84 -1.31 -14.45
C ARG A 338 -15.05 -2.44 -15.11
N LEU A 339 -15.58 -3.65 -15.01
CA LEU A 339 -15.03 -4.81 -15.70
C LEU A 339 -15.60 -4.91 -17.13
N PRO A 340 -14.78 -4.79 -18.18
CA PRO A 340 -15.27 -4.57 -19.54
C PRO A 340 -16.12 -5.71 -20.10
N ARG A 341 -15.80 -6.98 -19.77
CA ARG A 341 -16.48 -8.14 -20.37
C ARG A 341 -17.81 -8.50 -19.76
N ASN A 342 -18.02 -8.25 -18.48
CA ASN A 342 -19.19 -8.72 -17.74
C ASN A 342 -20.17 -7.59 -17.44
N ALA A 343 -19.94 -6.37 -17.93
CA ALA A 343 -20.70 -5.16 -17.58
C ALA A 343 -20.82 -4.95 -16.04
N LEU A 344 -20.01 -5.66 -15.25
CA LEU A 344 -19.99 -5.53 -13.80
C LEU A 344 -19.36 -4.20 -13.41
N THR A 345 -20.02 -3.48 -12.54
CA THR A 345 -19.52 -2.23 -11.97
C THR A 345 -19.35 -2.39 -10.47
N TYR A 346 -18.28 -1.81 -9.99
CA TYR A 346 -18.05 -1.63 -8.56
C TYR A 346 -18.08 -0.13 -8.27
N THR A 347 -18.90 0.26 -7.31
CA THR A 347 -18.89 1.63 -6.77
C THR A 347 -19.07 1.55 -5.27
N ARG A 348 -18.23 2.27 -4.56
CA ARG A 348 -18.24 2.36 -3.11
C ARG A 348 -17.94 3.78 -2.69
N GLN A 349 -18.72 4.31 -1.76
CA GLN A 349 -18.44 5.58 -1.10
C GLN A 349 -18.31 5.34 0.40
N VAL A 350 -17.38 6.04 1.01
CA VAL A 350 -17.17 6.01 2.46
C VAL A 350 -17.13 7.44 2.97
N PHE A 351 -18.01 7.74 3.89
CA PHE A 351 -18.01 8.97 4.66
C PHE A 351 -17.47 8.67 6.05
N SER A 352 -16.64 9.52 6.60
CA SER A 352 -16.21 9.35 7.99
C SER A 352 -16.08 10.67 8.74
N VAL A 353 -16.34 10.61 10.05
CA VAL A 353 -16.08 11.68 11.00
C VAL A 353 -15.39 11.10 12.22
N GLY A 354 -14.45 11.81 12.78
CA GLY A 354 -13.73 11.33 13.95
C GLY A 354 -12.65 12.28 14.43
N PHE A 355 -11.82 11.76 15.31
CA PHE A 355 -10.74 12.50 15.94
C PHE A 355 -9.41 11.84 15.65
N THR A 356 -8.37 12.66 15.54
CA THR A 356 -6.98 12.23 15.47
C THR A 356 -6.19 12.96 16.54
N TRP A 357 -5.45 12.23 17.36
CA TRP A 357 -4.51 12.81 18.31
C TRP A 357 -3.07 12.52 17.91
N ARG A 358 -2.16 13.40 18.31
CA ARG A 358 -0.72 13.36 18.00
C ARG A 358 0.07 13.64 19.29
N TYR A 359 1.13 12.84 19.47
CA TYR A 359 2.07 13.01 20.56
C TYR A 359 3.49 12.93 20.04
#